data_8787f8c20152ce67777cfac3e69d7270
#
_entry.id   8787f8c20152ce67777cfac3e69d7270
#
_cell.length_a   1.000
_cell.length_b   1.000
_cell.length_c   1.000
_cell.angle_alpha   90.00
_cell.angle_beta   90.00
_cell.angle_gamma   90.00
#
_symmetry.space_group_name_H-M   'P 1'
#
loop_
_entity.id
_entity.type
_entity.pdbx_description
1 polymer ?
#
loop_
_entity_poly.entity_id
_entity_poly.type
_entity_poly.pdbx_seq_one_letter_code
_entity_poly.pdbx_strand_id
1 'polypeptide(L)'
;AIYSFGMSSLGYLSIFKRLDRRPDYYVERIFTDTKTTQIPLSDVDLMCFSFSFEIDFLGMFKIFERFKIPFLAKDRDENFPLIFAGGPVLTANPEPFCEFFDFIIIGDAELMDTTVVDVVKTNRNLPKAEILKLLSKVEGIYVPSLTEYDENTRTVTIDGKPLEVQKISANLGGCITTPIISEKSYFSDTFIIEIARGCSQRCGFCLASYLNLPARFVSFDEIVKSIDFGLQYTKKIALLGALISAHPDFEKICEYILKKKEEIPELEMSVSSLRADTITPLIVKTLAACGQRHSTIAIE
;
A
#
# COMPACT_ATOMS: atom_id res chain seq x y z
N ALA A 1 -9.77 2.30 8.13
CA ALA A 1 -8.93 2.85 9.21
C ALA A 1 -9.51 4.17 9.73
N ILE A 2 -9.16 4.58 10.97
CA ILE A 2 -9.35 5.93 11.46
C ILE A 2 -8.39 6.89 10.77
N TYR A 3 -8.69 8.20 10.81
CA TYR A 3 -7.90 9.23 10.12
C TYR A 3 -6.39 9.14 10.41
N SER A 4 -6.01 9.05 11.69
CA SER A 4 -4.60 9.06 12.09
C SER A 4 -3.80 7.89 11.50
N PHE A 5 -4.36 6.70 11.44
CA PHE A 5 -3.72 5.54 10.83
C PHE A 5 -3.76 5.59 9.30
N GLY A 6 -4.89 5.97 8.70
CA GLY A 6 -4.98 6.10 7.24
C GLY A 6 -4.01 7.14 6.69
N MET A 7 -3.82 8.26 7.40
CA MET A 7 -2.85 9.30 7.04
C MET A 7 -1.40 8.91 7.27
N SER A 8 -1.15 7.77 7.90
CA SER A 8 0.18 7.19 8.09
C SER A 8 0.47 6.04 7.11
N SER A 9 -0.53 5.61 6.34
CA SER A 9 -0.39 4.53 5.37
C SER A 9 0.19 5.04 4.05
N LEU A 10 1.48 4.78 3.83
CA LEU A 10 2.18 5.27 2.64
C LEU A 10 1.58 4.70 1.35
N GLY A 11 1.24 3.41 1.30
CA GLY A 11 0.61 2.79 0.14
C GLY A 11 -0.74 3.42 -0.22
N TYR A 12 -1.61 3.60 0.78
CA TYR A 12 -2.91 4.26 0.60
C TYR A 12 -2.75 5.71 0.07
N LEU A 13 -1.86 6.48 0.68
CA LEU A 13 -1.62 7.86 0.29
C LEU A 13 -0.93 7.98 -1.08
N SER A 14 -0.10 7.00 -1.45
CA SER A 14 0.54 6.96 -2.76
C SER A 14 -0.48 6.78 -3.89
N ILE A 15 -1.41 5.84 -3.74
CA ILE A 15 -2.50 5.62 -4.71
C ILE A 15 -3.37 6.88 -4.79
N PHE A 16 -3.77 7.45 -3.65
CA PHE A 16 -4.51 8.71 -3.63
C PHE A 16 -3.81 9.81 -4.42
N LYS A 17 -2.51 10.07 -4.15
CA LYS A 17 -1.72 11.10 -4.85
C LYS A 17 -1.65 10.87 -6.36
N ARG A 18 -1.53 9.61 -6.79
CA ARG A 18 -1.42 9.27 -8.22
C ARG A 18 -2.74 9.53 -8.96
N LEU A 19 -3.85 9.15 -8.37
CA LEU A 19 -5.17 9.37 -8.93
C LEU A 19 -5.58 10.85 -8.87
N ASP A 20 -5.34 11.53 -7.75
CA ASP A 20 -5.70 12.95 -7.53
C ASP A 20 -4.94 13.92 -8.47
N ARG A 21 -3.78 13.52 -9.01
CA ARG A 21 -3.04 14.30 -10.01
C ARG A 21 -3.64 14.25 -11.41
N ARG A 22 -4.57 13.35 -11.64
CA ARG A 22 -5.25 13.22 -12.94
C ARG A 22 -6.42 14.20 -12.99
N PRO A 23 -6.43 15.17 -13.93
CA PRO A 23 -7.45 16.20 -14.00
C PRO A 23 -8.84 15.65 -14.40
N ASP A 24 -8.89 14.44 -14.88
CA ASP A 24 -10.07 13.72 -15.34
C ASP A 24 -10.66 12.77 -14.28
N TYR A 25 -10.07 12.74 -13.06
CA TYR A 25 -10.56 11.99 -11.91
C TYR A 25 -10.92 12.92 -10.76
N TYR A 26 -11.95 12.55 -10.03
CA TYR A 26 -12.26 13.12 -8.72
C TYR A 26 -12.07 12.05 -7.65
N VAL A 27 -11.25 12.32 -6.65
CA VAL A 27 -10.83 11.31 -5.66
C VAL A 27 -11.08 11.82 -4.25
N GLU A 28 -11.83 11.06 -3.46
CA GLU A 28 -12.03 11.32 -2.04
C GLU A 28 -11.40 10.24 -1.17
N ARG A 29 -11.07 10.61 0.05
CA ARG A 29 -10.58 9.69 1.09
C ARG A 29 -11.62 9.53 2.18
N ILE A 30 -11.95 8.29 2.52
CA ILE A 30 -12.95 7.97 3.54
C ILE A 30 -12.26 7.34 4.73
N PHE A 31 -12.55 7.86 5.94
CA PHE A 31 -12.07 7.31 7.21
C PHE A 31 -13.25 6.94 8.10
N THR A 32 -13.04 5.99 9.02
CA THR A 32 -14.13 5.48 9.87
C THR A 32 -14.58 6.46 10.95
N ASP A 33 -13.76 7.45 11.29
CA ASP A 33 -13.99 8.48 12.30
C ASP A 33 -14.28 9.88 11.74
N THR A 34 -14.32 10.04 10.41
CA THR A 34 -14.66 11.31 9.75
C THR A 34 -16.02 11.22 9.08
N LYS A 35 -16.73 12.35 9.01
CA LYS A 35 -18.12 12.40 8.49
C LYS A 35 -18.24 12.66 6.99
N THR A 36 -17.15 12.90 6.27
CA THR A 36 -17.21 13.54 4.96
C THR A 36 -17.08 12.56 3.80
N THR A 37 -18.14 12.46 3.01
CA THR A 37 -18.08 12.36 1.55
C THR A 37 -18.83 13.59 1.02
N GLN A 38 -18.25 14.26 0.03
CA GLN A 38 -18.88 15.42 -0.62
C GLN A 38 -19.79 14.98 -1.76
N ILE A 39 -19.60 13.75 -2.30
CA ILE A 39 -20.40 13.20 -3.38
C ILE A 39 -21.33 12.09 -2.88
N PRO A 40 -22.55 12.02 -3.44
CA PRO A 40 -23.45 10.89 -3.21
C PRO A 40 -22.82 9.57 -3.70
N LEU A 41 -23.14 8.47 -3.04
CA LEU A 41 -22.62 7.15 -3.43
C LEU A 41 -23.02 6.75 -4.87
N SER A 42 -24.17 7.22 -5.34
CA SER A 42 -24.66 7.03 -6.73
C SER A 42 -23.76 7.64 -7.80
N ASP A 43 -22.92 8.61 -7.41
CA ASP A 43 -22.05 9.32 -8.34
C ASP A 43 -20.59 8.81 -8.27
N VAL A 44 -20.37 7.74 -7.47
CA VAL A 44 -19.07 7.09 -7.31
C VAL A 44 -18.98 5.91 -8.28
N ASP A 45 -18.01 5.92 -9.18
CA ASP A 45 -17.76 4.81 -10.11
C ASP A 45 -17.02 3.64 -9.40
N LEU A 46 -16.05 3.97 -8.54
CA LEU A 46 -15.17 3.01 -7.88
C LEU A 46 -14.98 3.32 -6.38
N MET A 47 -15.02 2.30 -5.54
CA MET A 47 -14.65 2.39 -4.13
C MET A 47 -13.52 1.41 -3.84
N CYS A 48 -12.38 1.92 -3.35
CA CYS A 48 -11.17 1.14 -3.12
C CYS A 48 -10.87 0.96 -1.63
N PHE A 49 -10.46 -0.26 -1.25
CA PHE A 49 -9.95 -0.57 0.09
C PHE A 49 -8.54 -1.14 0.03
N SER A 50 -7.71 -0.79 1.02
CA SER A 50 -6.37 -1.35 1.18
C SER A 50 -6.28 -2.07 2.52
N PHE A 51 -5.85 -3.33 2.49
CA PHE A 51 -5.76 -4.20 3.66
C PHE A 51 -4.30 -4.56 3.95
N SER A 52 -3.76 -3.97 5.01
CA SER A 52 -2.43 -4.32 5.52
C SER A 52 -2.49 -5.44 6.55
N PHE A 53 -3.61 -5.53 7.29
CA PHE A 53 -3.87 -6.54 8.32
C PHE A 53 -5.32 -7.04 8.20
N GLU A 54 -5.59 -8.27 8.61
CA GLU A 54 -6.93 -8.87 8.57
C GLU A 54 -7.96 -8.07 9.37
N ILE A 55 -7.54 -7.44 10.46
CA ILE A 55 -8.43 -6.62 11.30
C ILE A 55 -8.95 -5.36 10.57
N ASP A 56 -8.34 -4.96 9.46
CA ASP A 56 -8.78 -3.81 8.66
C ASP A 56 -10.20 -4.00 8.09
N PHE A 57 -10.65 -5.27 7.93
CA PHE A 57 -12.02 -5.58 7.50
C PHE A 57 -13.09 -4.99 8.43
N LEU A 58 -12.84 -4.89 9.73
CA LEU A 58 -13.76 -4.23 10.66
C LEU A 58 -14.00 -2.76 10.28
N GLY A 59 -12.97 -2.10 9.75
CA GLY A 59 -13.10 -0.73 9.25
C GLY A 59 -13.92 -0.65 7.96
N MET A 60 -13.79 -1.61 7.07
CA MET A 60 -14.60 -1.70 5.85
C MET A 60 -16.07 -1.90 6.18
N PHE A 61 -16.42 -2.85 7.06
CA PHE A 61 -17.81 -3.08 7.46
C PHE A 61 -18.46 -1.83 8.07
N LYS A 62 -17.74 -1.07 8.89
CA LYS A 62 -18.24 0.23 9.41
C LYS A 62 -18.54 1.23 8.27
N ILE A 63 -17.76 1.23 7.21
CA ILE A 63 -18.02 2.07 6.03
C ILE A 63 -19.25 1.55 5.28
N PHE A 64 -19.37 0.24 5.07
CA PHE A 64 -20.54 -0.36 4.42
C PHE A 64 -21.83 -0.05 5.19
N GLU A 65 -21.85 -0.22 6.52
CA GLU A 65 -22.99 0.14 7.35
C GLU A 65 -23.36 1.65 7.24
N ARG A 66 -22.34 2.52 7.29
CA ARG A 66 -22.55 3.97 7.18
C ARG A 66 -23.23 4.37 5.87
N PHE A 67 -22.81 3.79 4.76
CA PHE A 67 -23.33 4.09 3.43
C PHE A 67 -24.45 3.15 2.99
N LYS A 68 -24.89 2.23 3.87
CA LYS A 68 -25.91 1.21 3.57
C LYS A 68 -25.56 0.37 2.35
N ILE A 69 -24.28 0.02 2.19
CA ILE A 69 -23.77 -0.84 1.14
C ILE A 69 -23.98 -2.29 1.54
N PRO A 70 -24.61 -3.14 0.70
CA PRO A 70 -24.66 -4.58 0.94
C PRO A 70 -23.25 -5.17 1.08
N PHE A 71 -23.05 -6.05 2.08
CA PHE A 71 -21.72 -6.61 2.35
C PHE A 71 -21.20 -7.45 1.20
N LEU A 72 -22.03 -8.34 0.68
CA LEU A 72 -21.63 -9.24 -0.39
C LEU A 72 -21.74 -8.57 -1.77
N ALA A 73 -20.77 -8.81 -2.63
CA ALA A 73 -20.73 -8.26 -3.99
C ALA A 73 -21.98 -8.66 -4.80
N LYS A 74 -22.44 -9.89 -4.65
CA LYS A 74 -23.63 -10.41 -5.33
C LYS A 74 -24.95 -9.72 -4.99
N ASP A 75 -25.00 -9.02 -3.83
CA ASP A 75 -26.19 -8.32 -3.36
C ASP A 75 -26.19 -6.83 -3.80
N ARG A 76 -25.16 -6.37 -4.52
CA ARG A 76 -25.03 -5.01 -5.05
C ARG A 76 -25.42 -4.95 -6.52
N ASP A 77 -26.43 -4.16 -6.81
CA ASP A 77 -26.90 -3.91 -8.18
C ASP A 77 -26.09 -2.78 -8.88
N GLU A 78 -26.55 -2.33 -10.04
CA GLU A 78 -25.93 -1.29 -10.85
C GLU A 78 -25.91 0.11 -10.17
N ASN A 79 -26.67 0.32 -9.08
CA ASN A 79 -26.72 1.58 -8.36
C ASN A 79 -25.58 1.76 -7.37
N PHE A 80 -24.81 0.72 -7.09
CA PHE A 80 -23.62 0.81 -6.23
C PHE A 80 -22.37 0.96 -7.07
N PRO A 81 -21.28 1.56 -6.55
CA PRO A 81 -19.98 1.55 -7.22
C PRO A 81 -19.43 0.13 -7.38
N LEU A 82 -18.48 -0.08 -8.28
CA LEU A 82 -17.62 -1.26 -8.22
C LEU A 82 -16.71 -1.14 -7.01
N ILE A 83 -16.73 -2.13 -6.14
CA ILE A 83 -15.94 -2.16 -4.90
C ILE A 83 -14.79 -3.13 -5.06
N PHE A 84 -13.58 -2.63 -4.90
CA PHE A 84 -12.38 -3.43 -5.03
C PHE A 84 -11.40 -3.21 -3.88
N ALA A 85 -10.48 -4.12 -3.76
CA ALA A 85 -9.47 -4.04 -2.74
C ALA A 85 -8.12 -4.60 -3.20
N GLY A 86 -7.09 -4.31 -2.42
CA GLY A 86 -5.75 -4.84 -2.58
C GLY A 86 -4.98 -4.77 -1.27
N GLY A 87 -3.69 -4.97 -1.36
CA GLY A 87 -2.78 -4.94 -0.22
C GLY A 87 -2.27 -6.32 0.21
N PRO A 88 -1.37 -6.38 1.20
CA PRO A 88 -0.67 -7.60 1.58
C PRO A 88 -1.59 -8.77 1.95
N VAL A 89 -2.69 -8.53 2.67
CA VAL A 89 -3.63 -9.58 3.10
C VAL A 89 -4.26 -10.28 1.90
N LEU A 90 -4.79 -9.51 0.96
CA LEU A 90 -5.44 -10.05 -0.24
C LEU A 90 -4.44 -10.62 -1.25
N THR A 91 -3.23 -10.07 -1.28
CA THR A 91 -2.13 -10.65 -2.09
C THR A 91 -1.69 -12.01 -1.53
N ALA A 92 -1.76 -12.18 -0.20
CA ALA A 92 -1.41 -13.45 0.44
C ALA A 92 -2.44 -14.55 0.17
N ASN A 93 -3.72 -14.22 0.38
CA ASN A 93 -4.84 -15.11 0.11
C ASN A 93 -6.14 -14.30 -0.02
N PRO A 94 -6.66 -14.11 -1.23
CA PRO A 94 -7.90 -13.38 -1.44
C PRO A 94 -9.16 -14.18 -1.06
N GLU A 95 -9.11 -15.51 -1.12
CA GLU A 95 -10.30 -16.38 -1.03
C GLU A 95 -11.17 -16.18 0.21
N PRO A 96 -10.64 -16.04 1.44
CA PRO A 96 -11.49 -15.83 2.62
C PRO A 96 -12.33 -14.56 2.58
N PHE A 97 -12.01 -13.64 1.68
CA PHE A 97 -12.59 -12.30 1.61
C PHE A 97 -13.18 -11.94 0.24
N CYS A 98 -13.05 -12.83 -0.74
CA CYS A 98 -13.37 -12.55 -2.14
C CYS A 98 -14.82 -12.16 -2.36
N GLU A 99 -15.77 -12.72 -1.60
CA GLU A 99 -17.20 -12.42 -1.74
C GLU A 99 -17.59 -10.97 -1.41
N PHE A 100 -16.71 -10.21 -0.73
CA PHE A 100 -16.97 -8.81 -0.42
C PHE A 100 -16.61 -7.86 -1.55
N PHE A 101 -15.89 -8.32 -2.58
CA PHE A 101 -15.33 -7.45 -3.62
C PHE A 101 -15.81 -7.84 -5.02
N ASP A 102 -15.99 -6.84 -5.86
CA ASP A 102 -16.27 -7.04 -7.27
C ASP A 102 -15.02 -7.53 -8.01
N PHE A 103 -13.83 -7.01 -7.59
CA PHE A 103 -12.53 -7.52 -8.02
C PHE A 103 -11.44 -7.19 -6.98
N ILE A 104 -10.30 -7.87 -7.08
CA ILE A 104 -9.15 -7.73 -6.17
C ILE A 104 -7.89 -7.52 -6.99
N ILE A 105 -7.01 -6.60 -6.53
CA ILE A 105 -5.67 -6.39 -7.10
C ILE A 105 -4.66 -7.23 -6.32
N ILE A 106 -3.93 -8.09 -7.02
CA ILE A 106 -2.91 -8.97 -6.45
C ILE A 106 -1.51 -8.42 -6.76
N GLY A 107 -0.84 -7.92 -5.72
CA GLY A 107 0.51 -7.35 -5.81
C GLY A 107 0.57 -5.84 -5.64
N ASP A 108 1.52 -5.22 -6.34
CA ASP A 108 1.84 -3.79 -6.23
C ASP A 108 0.86 -2.94 -7.05
N ALA A 109 -0.02 -2.21 -6.38
CA ALA A 109 -1.10 -1.44 -7.02
C ALA A 109 -0.61 -0.28 -7.91
N GLU A 110 0.62 0.17 -7.75
CA GLU A 110 1.19 1.30 -8.50
C GLU A 110 1.22 1.11 -10.02
N LEU A 111 1.18 -0.13 -10.48
CA LEU A 111 1.11 -0.43 -11.92
C LEU A 111 -0.32 -0.53 -12.44
N MET A 112 -1.28 -0.66 -11.52
CA MET A 112 -2.66 -1.03 -11.84
C MET A 112 -3.66 0.08 -11.58
N ASP A 113 -3.33 1.04 -10.70
CA ASP A 113 -4.26 2.08 -10.26
C ASP A 113 -4.86 2.86 -11.44
N THR A 114 -4.04 3.32 -12.36
CA THR A 114 -4.51 4.05 -13.54
C THR A 114 -5.17 3.15 -14.57
N THR A 115 -4.62 1.95 -14.81
CA THR A 115 -5.18 0.98 -15.78
C THR A 115 -6.60 0.58 -15.40
N VAL A 116 -6.83 0.22 -14.13
CA VAL A 116 -8.15 -0.16 -13.62
C VAL A 116 -9.14 0.98 -13.76
N VAL A 117 -8.75 2.20 -13.32
CA VAL A 117 -9.63 3.35 -13.39
C VAL A 117 -9.94 3.74 -14.84
N ASP A 118 -8.96 3.69 -15.75
CA ASP A 118 -9.16 3.98 -17.17
C ASP A 118 -10.08 2.95 -17.85
N VAL A 119 -9.97 1.65 -17.51
CA VAL A 119 -10.91 0.62 -18.00
C VAL A 119 -12.33 0.91 -17.56
N VAL A 120 -12.55 1.20 -16.27
CA VAL A 120 -13.89 1.48 -15.75
C VAL A 120 -14.44 2.77 -16.37
N LYS A 121 -13.66 3.84 -16.39
CA LYS A 121 -14.06 5.13 -16.97
C LYS A 121 -14.46 5.02 -18.44
N THR A 122 -13.65 4.34 -19.24
CA THR A 122 -13.90 4.19 -20.69
C THR A 122 -15.18 3.38 -20.95
N ASN A 123 -15.52 2.48 -20.06
CA ASN A 123 -16.62 1.54 -20.21
C ASN A 123 -17.78 1.79 -19.23
N ARG A 124 -17.86 2.96 -18.61
CA ARG A 124 -18.83 3.28 -17.55
C ARG A 124 -20.32 3.11 -17.96
N ASN A 125 -20.60 3.07 -19.26
CA ASN A 125 -21.95 2.87 -19.78
C ASN A 125 -22.29 1.39 -20.00
N LEU A 126 -21.36 0.46 -19.78
CA LEU A 126 -21.60 -0.96 -19.85
C LEU A 126 -22.13 -1.49 -18.51
N PRO A 127 -22.89 -2.60 -18.51
CA PRO A 127 -23.22 -3.30 -17.28
C PRO A 127 -21.97 -3.72 -16.50
N LYS A 128 -22.03 -3.72 -15.16
CA LYS A 128 -20.93 -4.13 -14.30
C LYS A 128 -20.31 -5.48 -14.71
N ALA A 129 -21.15 -6.44 -15.04
CA ALA A 129 -20.68 -7.76 -15.46
C ALA A 129 -19.76 -7.70 -16.71
N GLU A 130 -20.01 -6.80 -17.65
CA GLU A 130 -19.16 -6.63 -18.82
C GLU A 130 -17.86 -5.90 -18.46
N ILE A 131 -17.93 -4.91 -17.57
CA ILE A 131 -16.72 -4.23 -17.05
C ILE A 131 -15.82 -5.23 -16.31
N LEU A 132 -16.39 -6.10 -15.48
CA LEU A 132 -15.65 -7.15 -14.77
C LEU A 132 -14.98 -8.15 -15.71
N LYS A 133 -15.63 -8.52 -16.82
CA LYS A 133 -15.00 -9.33 -17.88
C LYS A 133 -13.84 -8.63 -18.57
N LEU A 134 -13.88 -7.30 -18.70
CA LEU A 134 -12.75 -6.53 -19.23
C LEU A 134 -11.61 -6.48 -18.20
N LEU A 135 -11.93 -6.24 -16.94
CA LEU A 135 -10.96 -6.20 -15.85
C LEU A 135 -10.27 -7.55 -15.64
N SER A 136 -10.99 -8.68 -15.79
CA SER A 136 -10.37 -10.00 -15.63
C SER A 136 -9.27 -10.33 -16.65
N LYS A 137 -9.18 -9.56 -17.75
CA LYS A 137 -8.10 -9.67 -18.74
C LYS A 137 -6.87 -8.85 -18.39
N VAL A 138 -6.95 -8.03 -17.35
CA VAL A 138 -5.83 -7.20 -16.89
C VAL A 138 -5.01 -8.02 -15.91
N GLU A 139 -3.70 -8.09 -16.15
CA GLU A 139 -2.77 -8.84 -15.31
C GLU A 139 -2.88 -8.39 -13.84
N GLY A 140 -2.87 -9.32 -12.90
CA GLY A 140 -2.97 -9.05 -11.47
C GLY A 140 -4.38 -8.74 -10.96
N ILE A 141 -5.40 -8.81 -11.80
CA ILE A 141 -6.80 -8.65 -11.38
C ILE A 141 -7.45 -10.03 -11.18
N TYR A 142 -7.99 -10.21 -9.97
CA TYR A 142 -8.83 -11.35 -9.62
C TYR A 142 -10.29 -10.90 -9.53
N VAL A 143 -11.17 -11.54 -10.30
CA VAL A 143 -12.63 -11.26 -10.34
C VAL A 143 -13.38 -12.46 -9.80
N PRO A 144 -13.79 -12.45 -8.53
CA PRO A 144 -14.42 -13.63 -7.89
C PRO A 144 -15.68 -14.11 -8.58
N SER A 145 -16.53 -13.22 -9.09
CA SER A 145 -17.80 -13.57 -9.76
C SER A 145 -17.62 -14.35 -11.08
N LEU A 146 -16.41 -14.40 -11.62
CA LEU A 146 -16.08 -15.17 -12.83
C LEU A 146 -15.39 -16.49 -12.52
N THR A 147 -15.27 -16.87 -11.25
CA THR A 147 -14.52 -18.05 -10.80
C THR A 147 -15.40 -19.01 -10.04
N GLU A 148 -15.01 -20.26 -10.03
CA GLU A 148 -15.60 -21.35 -9.27
C GLU A 148 -14.55 -21.94 -8.33
N TYR A 149 -14.91 -22.15 -7.05
CA TYR A 149 -14.05 -22.81 -6.09
C TYR A 149 -14.44 -24.28 -5.94
N ASP A 150 -13.50 -25.18 -6.20
CA ASP A 150 -13.68 -26.62 -5.95
C ASP A 150 -13.13 -26.97 -4.56
N GLU A 151 -14.03 -27.30 -3.64
CA GLU A 151 -13.70 -27.68 -2.26
C GLU A 151 -12.87 -28.96 -2.18
N ASN A 152 -13.02 -29.91 -3.12
CA ASN A 152 -12.32 -31.18 -3.10
C ASN A 152 -10.86 -31.02 -3.48
N THR A 153 -10.59 -30.24 -4.51
CA THR A 153 -9.22 -29.98 -4.99
C THR A 153 -8.61 -28.76 -4.35
N ARG A 154 -9.40 -27.93 -3.67
CA ARG A 154 -9.04 -26.62 -3.12
C ARG A 154 -8.43 -25.70 -4.18
N THR A 155 -8.97 -25.75 -5.38
CA THR A 155 -8.52 -24.94 -6.50
C THR A 155 -9.62 -23.99 -6.94
N VAL A 156 -9.20 -22.78 -7.36
CA VAL A 156 -10.08 -21.82 -8.03
C VAL A 156 -9.95 -22.04 -9.53
N THR A 157 -11.07 -22.11 -10.21
CA THR A 157 -11.12 -22.34 -11.66
C THR A 157 -11.88 -21.23 -12.37
N ILE A 158 -11.55 -21.01 -13.64
CA ILE A 158 -12.31 -20.20 -14.57
C ILE A 158 -12.51 -21.02 -15.84
N ASP A 159 -13.76 -21.16 -16.30
CA ASP A 159 -14.13 -22.03 -17.43
C ASP A 159 -13.57 -23.45 -17.29
N GLY A 160 -13.59 -24.01 -16.07
CA GLY A 160 -13.10 -25.35 -15.75
C GLY A 160 -11.57 -25.53 -15.81
N LYS A 161 -10.79 -24.45 -15.93
CA LYS A 161 -9.34 -24.46 -15.87
C LYS A 161 -8.84 -23.79 -14.58
N PRO A 162 -7.75 -24.28 -13.97
CA PRO A 162 -7.15 -23.61 -12.82
C PRO A 162 -6.87 -22.14 -13.12
N LEU A 163 -7.29 -21.27 -12.21
CA LEU A 163 -7.03 -19.85 -12.31
C LEU A 163 -5.59 -19.55 -11.92
N GLU A 164 -4.87 -18.88 -12.80
CA GLU A 164 -3.54 -18.35 -12.51
C GLU A 164 -3.59 -16.82 -12.52
N VAL A 165 -3.59 -16.22 -11.34
CA VAL A 165 -3.43 -14.77 -11.20
C VAL A 165 -1.97 -14.45 -10.89
N GLN A 166 -1.30 -13.79 -11.82
CA GLN A 166 0.08 -13.38 -11.61
C GLN A 166 0.15 -12.19 -10.65
N LYS A 167 0.95 -12.32 -9.60
CA LYS A 167 1.23 -11.20 -8.73
C LYS A 167 2.07 -10.15 -9.45
N ILE A 168 1.58 -8.92 -9.47
CA ILE A 168 2.30 -7.79 -10.06
C ILE A 168 3.35 -7.26 -9.09
N SER A 169 4.55 -7.00 -9.60
CA SER A 169 5.66 -6.43 -8.86
C SER A 169 6.21 -5.19 -9.57
N ALA A 170 6.04 -4.02 -8.96
CA ALA A 170 6.54 -2.76 -9.51
C ALA A 170 8.06 -2.63 -9.32
N ASN A 171 8.74 -2.08 -10.32
CA ASN A 171 10.12 -1.64 -10.16
C ASN A 171 10.15 -0.33 -9.36
N LEU A 172 11.08 -0.24 -8.39
CA LEU A 172 11.29 0.99 -7.63
C LEU A 172 12.19 1.93 -8.42
N GLY A 173 11.62 2.69 -9.35
CA GLY A 173 12.34 3.72 -10.12
C GLY A 173 12.65 5.00 -9.32
N GLY A 174 12.09 5.13 -8.11
CA GLY A 174 12.28 6.23 -7.17
C GLY A 174 11.59 5.93 -5.86
N CYS A 175 11.76 6.80 -4.87
CA CYS A 175 11.12 6.63 -3.56
C CYS A 175 9.62 6.92 -3.62
N ILE A 176 8.83 6.04 -3.01
CA ILE A 176 7.47 6.40 -2.62
C ILE A 176 7.58 7.19 -1.31
N THR A 177 6.96 8.37 -1.30
CA THR A 177 7.07 9.31 -0.18
C THR A 177 5.71 9.78 0.29
N THR A 178 5.62 10.19 1.56
CA THR A 178 4.42 10.81 2.13
C THR A 178 3.99 12.03 1.29
N PRO A 179 2.80 12.02 0.68
CA PRO A 179 2.34 13.17 -0.11
C PRO A 179 1.73 14.29 0.74
N ILE A 180 1.28 13.96 1.95
CA ILE A 180 0.57 14.88 2.84
C ILE A 180 1.11 14.68 4.26
N ILE A 181 1.83 15.66 4.78
CA ILE A 181 2.29 15.71 6.16
C ILE A 181 1.14 16.23 7.04
N SER A 182 0.87 15.57 8.17
CA SER A 182 -0.22 15.94 9.07
C SER A 182 0.19 15.74 10.54
N GLU A 183 -0.04 16.76 11.36
CA GLU A 183 0.10 16.67 12.82
C GLU A 183 -0.82 15.62 13.44
N LYS A 184 -1.96 15.35 12.79
CA LYS A 184 -2.97 14.39 13.26
C LYS A 184 -2.73 12.96 12.76
N SER A 185 -1.67 12.71 11.99
CA SER A 185 -1.28 11.35 11.61
C SER A 185 -0.63 10.63 12.81
N TYR A 186 -0.63 9.28 12.80
CA TYR A 186 0.05 8.50 13.82
C TYR A 186 1.56 8.81 13.86
N PHE A 187 2.17 9.03 12.69
CA PHE A 187 3.53 9.56 12.56
C PHE A 187 3.47 11.08 12.35
N SER A 188 3.12 11.80 13.43
CA SER A 188 2.95 13.26 13.40
C SER A 188 4.14 13.95 12.75
N ASP A 189 3.84 14.82 11.77
CA ASP A 189 4.82 15.66 11.06
C ASP A 189 6.00 14.92 10.41
N THR A 190 5.86 13.62 10.18
CA THR A 190 6.93 12.78 9.65
C THR A 190 6.80 12.61 8.14
N PHE A 191 7.91 12.83 7.42
CA PHE A 191 8.04 12.51 6.02
C PHE A 191 8.61 11.10 5.86
N ILE A 192 7.76 10.16 5.46
CA ILE A 192 8.13 8.76 5.28
C ILE A 192 8.65 8.55 3.86
N ILE A 193 9.75 7.82 3.73
CA ILE A 193 10.42 7.50 2.47
C ILE A 193 10.60 5.99 2.37
N GLU A 194 9.94 5.34 1.41
CA GLU A 194 10.18 3.92 1.12
C GLU A 194 11.45 3.79 0.29
N ILE A 195 12.48 3.18 0.89
CA ILE A 195 13.80 3.00 0.27
C ILE A 195 14.04 1.57 -0.22
N ALA A 196 13.21 0.62 0.25
CA ALA A 196 13.32 -0.79 -0.10
C ALA A 196 11.97 -1.48 0.01
N ARG A 197 11.70 -2.43 -0.88
CA ARG A 197 10.52 -3.30 -0.84
C ARG A 197 10.91 -4.75 -0.99
N GLY A 198 10.33 -5.61 -0.15
CA GLY A 198 10.66 -7.02 -0.07
C GLY A 198 11.90 -7.30 0.77
N CYS A 199 12.12 -8.59 1.05
CA CYS A 199 13.21 -9.06 1.85
C CYS A 199 13.76 -10.36 1.26
N SER A 200 15.08 -10.45 1.09
CA SER A 200 15.76 -11.62 0.51
C SER A 200 16.01 -12.75 1.53
N GLN A 201 15.72 -12.53 2.81
CA GLN A 201 16.09 -13.46 3.88
C GLN A 201 15.27 -14.76 3.90
N ARG A 202 14.01 -14.71 3.41
CA ARG A 202 13.13 -15.89 3.30
C ARG A 202 12.98 -16.67 4.61
N CYS A 203 12.91 -16.01 5.76
CA CYS A 203 12.70 -16.65 7.06
C CYS A 203 11.44 -17.51 7.00
N GLY A 204 11.50 -18.76 7.48
CA GLY A 204 10.44 -19.76 7.29
C GLY A 204 9.08 -19.40 7.87
N PHE A 205 9.03 -18.48 8.83
CA PHE A 205 7.81 -17.97 9.46
C PHE A 205 7.29 -16.64 8.86
N CYS A 206 8.05 -15.98 7.98
CA CYS A 206 7.76 -14.61 7.55
C CYS A 206 7.05 -14.57 6.21
N LEU A 207 5.73 -14.44 6.23
CA LEU A 207 4.93 -14.30 5.01
C LEU A 207 5.35 -13.09 4.17
N ALA A 208 5.67 -11.96 4.80
CA ALA A 208 6.02 -10.71 4.13
C ALA A 208 7.25 -10.84 3.20
N SER A 209 8.24 -11.69 3.56
CA SER A 209 9.40 -11.92 2.71
C SER A 209 9.04 -12.64 1.40
N TYR A 210 8.06 -13.53 1.43
CA TYR A 210 7.61 -14.25 0.23
C TYR A 210 6.66 -13.42 -0.62
N LEU A 211 5.79 -12.62 0.01
CA LEU A 211 4.83 -11.76 -0.70
C LEU A 211 5.50 -10.70 -1.57
N ASN A 212 6.64 -10.15 -1.12
CA ASN A 212 7.27 -9.01 -1.76
C ASN A 212 8.58 -9.33 -2.49
N LEU A 213 8.80 -10.60 -2.86
CA LEU A 213 9.92 -10.97 -3.71
C LEU A 213 9.70 -10.52 -5.17
N PRO A 214 10.81 -10.20 -5.88
CA PRO A 214 12.18 -10.05 -5.39
C PRO A 214 12.36 -8.82 -4.51
N ALA A 215 13.39 -8.83 -3.62
CA ALA A 215 13.80 -7.64 -2.89
C ALA A 215 14.28 -6.57 -3.87
N ARG A 216 13.81 -5.33 -3.70
CA ARG A 216 14.08 -4.20 -4.59
C ARG A 216 14.52 -3.00 -3.75
N PHE A 217 15.50 -2.28 -4.23
CA PHE A 217 16.09 -1.14 -3.54
C PHE A 217 16.05 0.10 -4.43
N VAL A 218 15.78 1.24 -3.84
CA VAL A 218 15.88 2.53 -4.51
C VAL A 218 17.34 2.97 -4.54
N SER A 219 17.79 3.62 -5.59
CA SER A 219 19.17 4.09 -5.68
C SER A 219 19.49 5.16 -4.63
N PHE A 220 20.75 5.22 -4.20
CA PHE A 220 21.22 6.22 -3.25
C PHE A 220 20.86 7.65 -3.66
N ASP A 221 21.05 8.02 -4.93
CA ASP A 221 20.76 9.36 -5.44
C ASP A 221 19.27 9.74 -5.33
N GLU A 222 18.37 8.80 -5.60
CA GLU A 222 16.93 9.05 -5.47
C GLU A 222 16.50 9.14 -3.99
N ILE A 223 17.16 8.40 -3.10
CA ILE A 223 16.94 8.49 -1.66
C ILE A 223 17.37 9.86 -1.16
N VAL A 224 18.58 10.31 -1.52
CA VAL A 224 19.10 11.64 -1.15
C VAL A 224 18.19 12.76 -1.64
N LYS A 225 17.77 12.73 -2.90
CA LYS A 225 16.80 13.70 -3.44
C LYS A 225 15.50 13.72 -2.63
N SER A 226 15.02 12.55 -2.22
CA SER A 226 13.78 12.44 -1.43
C SER A 226 13.97 12.96 -0.01
N ILE A 227 15.11 12.73 0.61
CA ILE A 227 15.48 13.30 1.92
C ILE A 227 15.50 14.82 1.83
N ASP A 228 16.26 15.38 0.88
CA ASP A 228 16.39 16.83 0.70
C ASP A 228 15.05 17.48 0.40
N PHE A 229 14.19 16.82 -0.36
CA PHE A 229 12.84 17.31 -0.61
C PHE A 229 12.00 17.31 0.68
N GLY A 230 12.01 16.22 1.46
CA GLY A 230 11.26 16.12 2.71
C GLY A 230 11.69 17.15 3.75
N LEU A 231 12.99 17.43 3.83
CA LEU A 231 13.56 18.41 4.76
C LEU A 231 13.13 19.86 4.50
N GLN A 232 12.57 20.15 3.34
CA GLN A 232 11.96 21.46 3.06
C GLN A 232 10.67 21.69 3.85
N TYR A 233 9.98 20.61 4.27
CA TYR A 233 8.68 20.65 4.90
C TYR A 233 8.69 20.25 6.37
N THR A 234 9.58 19.34 6.76
CA THR A 234 9.68 18.85 8.14
C THR A 234 11.12 18.51 8.50
N LYS A 235 11.40 18.43 9.80
CA LYS A 235 12.68 17.94 10.34
C LYS A 235 12.62 16.46 10.74
N LYS A 236 11.47 15.79 10.54
CA LYS A 236 11.27 14.39 10.91
C LYS A 236 11.17 13.51 9.66
N ILE A 237 12.12 12.62 9.49
CA ILE A 237 12.20 11.67 8.39
C ILE A 237 12.08 10.25 8.92
N ALA A 238 11.31 9.40 8.23
CA ALA A 238 11.28 7.97 8.49
C ALA A 238 11.68 7.20 7.24
N LEU A 239 12.65 6.31 7.34
CA LEU A 239 13.02 5.40 6.27
C LEU A 239 12.24 4.09 6.42
N LEU A 240 11.54 3.68 5.38
CA LEU A 240 10.68 2.52 5.34
C LEU A 240 11.23 1.44 4.41
N GLY A 241 11.16 0.20 4.86
CA GLY A 241 11.50 -1.01 4.10
C GLY A 241 11.35 -2.26 4.97
N ALA A 242 11.17 -3.42 4.36
CA ALA A 242 11.03 -4.66 5.09
C ALA A 242 12.30 -5.03 5.90
N LEU A 243 13.47 -4.73 5.32
CA LEU A 243 14.78 -4.86 5.96
C LEU A 243 15.68 -3.76 5.41
N ILE A 244 15.60 -2.57 5.99
CA ILE A 244 16.32 -1.40 5.47
C ILE A 244 17.83 -1.50 5.63
N SER A 245 18.31 -2.14 6.69
CA SER A 245 19.75 -2.33 6.94
C SER A 245 20.42 -3.32 5.97
N ALA A 246 19.63 -4.04 5.14
CA ALA A 246 20.16 -4.82 4.03
C ALA A 246 20.26 -4.01 2.72
N HIS A 247 19.89 -2.72 2.73
CA HIS A 247 20.07 -1.86 1.58
C HIS A 247 21.57 -1.73 1.25
N PRO A 248 22.01 -1.96 0.00
CA PRO A 248 23.44 -1.96 -0.35
C PRO A 248 24.19 -0.69 0.03
N ASP A 249 23.50 0.46 -0.03
CA ASP A 249 24.09 1.77 0.28
C ASP A 249 23.64 2.31 1.64
N PHE A 250 23.15 1.48 2.58
CA PHE A 250 22.57 1.98 3.83
C PHE A 250 23.57 2.77 4.68
N GLU A 251 24.84 2.35 4.71
CA GLU A 251 25.90 3.10 5.41
C GLU A 251 26.16 4.47 4.77
N LYS A 252 26.18 4.57 3.44
CA LYS A 252 26.28 5.86 2.74
C LYS A 252 25.09 6.77 3.04
N ILE A 253 23.89 6.19 3.17
CA ILE A 253 22.69 6.94 3.58
C ILE A 253 22.88 7.47 5.00
N CYS A 254 23.39 6.65 5.92
CA CYS A 254 23.71 7.07 7.30
C CYS A 254 24.75 8.21 7.34
N GLU A 255 25.82 8.10 6.56
CA GLU A 255 26.84 9.17 6.45
C GLU A 255 26.23 10.48 5.94
N TYR A 256 25.39 10.39 4.91
CA TYR A 256 24.67 11.54 4.37
C TYR A 256 23.77 12.20 5.42
N ILE A 257 23.02 11.40 6.16
CA ILE A 257 22.11 11.90 7.22
C ILE A 257 22.93 12.54 8.36
N LEU A 258 24.06 11.97 8.77
CA LEU A 258 24.92 12.58 9.79
C LEU A 258 25.44 13.95 9.34
N LYS A 259 25.83 14.09 8.07
CA LYS A 259 26.23 15.38 7.52
C LYS A 259 25.08 16.39 7.55
N LYS A 260 23.87 15.94 7.16
CA LYS A 260 22.65 16.78 7.26
C LYS A 260 22.30 17.15 8.68
N LYS A 261 22.57 16.28 9.65
CA LYS A 261 22.38 16.56 11.08
C LYS A 261 23.31 17.69 11.59
N GLU A 262 24.51 17.80 11.04
CA GLU A 262 25.41 18.92 11.33
C GLU A 262 24.85 20.25 10.79
N GLU A 263 24.23 20.22 9.60
CA GLU A 263 23.59 21.38 8.98
C GLU A 263 22.24 21.73 9.63
N ILE A 264 21.51 20.73 10.13
CA ILE A 264 20.15 20.83 10.69
C ILE A 264 20.14 20.11 12.05
N PRO A 265 20.51 20.80 13.15
CA PRO A 265 20.58 20.16 14.48
C PRO A 265 19.28 19.52 14.98
N GLU A 266 18.11 19.98 14.50
CA GLU A 266 16.81 19.46 14.87
C GLU A 266 16.37 18.23 14.04
N LEU A 267 17.18 17.79 13.07
CA LEU A 267 16.84 16.63 12.22
C LEU A 267 16.62 15.39 13.09
N GLU A 268 15.46 14.82 12.99
CA GLU A 268 15.09 13.52 13.55
C GLU A 268 14.97 12.48 12.43
N MET A 269 15.52 11.30 12.66
CA MET A 269 15.35 10.17 11.76
C MET A 269 14.91 8.95 12.53
N SER A 270 13.93 8.22 11.98
CA SER A 270 13.50 6.93 12.47
C SER A 270 13.56 5.87 11.37
N VAL A 271 13.72 4.63 11.80
CA VAL A 271 13.77 3.47 10.92
C VAL A 271 12.85 2.37 11.46
N SER A 272 12.43 1.46 10.58
CA SER A 272 11.75 0.24 10.97
C SER A 272 12.70 -0.72 11.72
N SER A 273 12.22 -1.94 12.04
CA SER A 273 13.03 -2.96 12.72
C SER A 273 14.33 -3.28 11.99
N LEU A 274 15.38 -3.55 12.75
CA LEU A 274 16.70 -3.93 12.27
C LEU A 274 16.96 -5.41 12.62
N ARG A 275 17.72 -6.10 11.77
CA ARG A 275 18.27 -7.42 12.13
C ARG A 275 19.55 -7.26 12.90
N ALA A 276 19.75 -8.14 13.89
CA ALA A 276 20.94 -8.09 14.75
C ALA A 276 22.26 -8.19 13.97
N ASP A 277 22.29 -9.01 12.92
CA ASP A 277 23.47 -9.26 12.08
C ASP A 277 23.80 -8.15 11.07
N THR A 278 22.88 -7.18 10.89
CA THR A 278 23.06 -6.06 9.95
C THR A 278 23.37 -4.73 10.64
N ILE A 279 23.46 -4.71 11.96
CA ILE A 279 23.70 -3.50 12.74
C ILE A 279 25.18 -3.19 12.78
N THR A 280 25.58 -1.99 12.36
CA THR A 280 26.94 -1.50 12.44
C THR A 280 27.07 -0.31 13.42
N PRO A 281 28.28 -0.02 13.93
CA PRO A 281 28.49 1.15 14.79
C PRO A 281 28.03 2.47 14.15
N LEU A 282 28.16 2.60 12.83
CA LEU A 282 27.72 3.78 12.09
C LEU A 282 26.19 3.92 12.13
N ILE A 283 25.45 2.83 11.92
CA ILE A 283 23.98 2.83 12.02
C ILE A 283 23.54 3.29 13.41
N VAL A 284 24.10 2.69 14.48
CA VAL A 284 23.79 3.06 15.86
C VAL A 284 24.08 4.52 16.14
N LYS A 285 25.27 5.02 15.72
CA LYS A 285 25.65 6.41 15.86
C LYS A 285 24.66 7.35 15.18
N THR A 286 24.25 7.02 13.96
CA THR A 286 23.31 7.83 13.16
C THR A 286 21.94 7.90 13.83
N LEU A 287 21.38 6.76 14.23
CA LEU A 287 20.08 6.68 14.90
C LEU A 287 20.09 7.46 16.22
N ALA A 288 21.12 7.29 17.04
CA ALA A 288 21.27 8.02 18.31
C ALA A 288 21.38 9.53 18.09
N ALA A 289 22.22 9.96 17.12
CA ALA A 289 22.39 11.37 16.79
C ALA A 289 21.08 12.01 16.30
N CYS A 290 20.24 11.26 15.58
CA CYS A 290 18.96 11.71 15.04
C CYS A 290 17.77 11.46 15.98
N GLY A 291 18.01 11.15 17.26
CA GLY A 291 16.98 11.12 18.30
C GLY A 291 16.19 9.81 18.43
N GLN A 292 16.52 8.77 17.68
CA GLN A 292 15.88 7.46 17.86
C GLN A 292 16.41 6.78 19.12
N ARG A 293 15.61 6.76 20.19
CA ARG A 293 16.00 6.21 21.51
C ARG A 293 15.76 4.73 21.65
N HIS A 294 14.89 4.17 20.85
CA HIS A 294 14.50 2.75 20.88
C HIS A 294 14.54 2.18 19.48
N SER A 295 15.05 0.97 19.35
CA SER A 295 15.02 0.21 18.10
C SER A 295 14.53 -1.19 18.38
N THR A 296 13.66 -1.70 17.52
CA THR A 296 13.28 -3.10 17.54
C THR A 296 14.35 -3.88 16.79
N ILE A 297 14.96 -4.84 17.46
CA ILE A 297 15.99 -5.73 16.88
C ILE A 297 15.38 -7.10 16.74
N ALA A 298 15.36 -7.61 15.52
CA ALA A 298 14.93 -8.97 15.23
C ALA A 298 16.13 -9.93 15.32
N ILE A 299 15.92 -11.02 16.06
CA ILE A 299 16.86 -12.15 16.15
C ILE A 299 16.18 -13.27 15.38
N GLU A 300 16.65 -13.51 14.17
CA GLU A 300 16.06 -14.42 13.19
C GLU A 300 16.74 -15.81 13.18
#